data_7fd7bb413ad500c186cc4c1f0bd0264f
#
_entry.id   7fd7bb413ad500c186cc4c1f0bd0264f
#
_cell.length_a   1.000
_cell.length_b   1.000
_cell.length_c   1.000
_cell.angle_alpha   90.00
_cell.angle_beta   90.00
_cell.angle_gamma   90.00
#
_symmetry.space_group_name_H-M   'P 1'
#
loop_
_entity.id
_entity.type
_entity.pdbx_description
1 polymer ?
#
loop_
_entity_poly.entity_id
_entity_poly.type
_entity_poly.pdbx_seq_one_letter_code
_entity_poly.pdbx_strand_id
1 'polypeptide(L)'
;MADGDFLACYLTSDFMALSFQKKLIENVIDAYKSGKSLADDSTFTGIRAPKKSAAAATIYTRMQGMMGWTEFDMKMKDDFIYFSGITHDADTCFAFINQLRQQQSVKGFPGEVLPSTAFYFSRQGITDWVSLLSYGNAQGQSVPARTSEVQNRDKEFSRYLMENAGQDLVACLFQREDTLQGAAAVLSLSVADVTEAERML
;
A
#
# COMPACT_ATOMS: atom_id res chain seq x y z
N MET A 1 -21.13 -30.75 4.86
CA MET A 1 -20.05 -31.53 5.46
C MET A 1 -19.43 -30.66 6.50
N ALA A 2 -19.37 -31.07 7.76
CA ALA A 2 -18.71 -30.34 8.81
C ALA A 2 -17.22 -30.20 8.41
N ASP A 3 -16.68 -28.99 8.43
CA ASP A 3 -15.26 -28.73 8.28
C ASP A 3 -14.56 -29.37 9.49
N GLY A 4 -14.13 -30.61 9.31
CA GLY A 4 -13.20 -31.23 10.25
C GLY A 4 -11.84 -30.60 10.05
N ASP A 5 -11.14 -30.31 11.14
CA ASP A 5 -9.75 -29.88 11.13
C ASP A 5 -8.90 -30.91 10.39
N PHE A 6 -8.59 -30.66 9.13
CA PHE A 6 -7.69 -31.50 8.35
C PHE A 6 -6.52 -30.67 7.82
N LEU A 7 -5.38 -31.29 7.73
CA LEU A 7 -4.20 -30.72 7.12
C LEU A 7 -3.91 -31.46 5.82
N ALA A 8 -4.08 -30.77 4.68
CA ALA A 8 -3.66 -31.28 3.38
C ALA A 8 -2.14 -31.12 3.25
N CYS A 9 -1.49 -32.17 2.76
CA CYS A 9 -0.04 -32.23 2.59
C CYS A 9 0.32 -32.74 1.19
N TYR A 10 1.33 -32.15 0.58
CA TYR A 10 1.97 -32.66 -0.63
C TYR A 10 3.49 -32.69 -0.39
N LEU A 11 4.09 -33.86 -0.57
CA LEU A 11 5.51 -34.08 -0.34
C LEU A 11 6.20 -34.50 -1.63
N THR A 12 7.33 -33.89 -1.92
CA THR A 12 8.25 -34.24 -3.01
C THR A 12 9.65 -34.46 -2.46
N SER A 13 10.63 -34.79 -3.33
CA SER A 13 12.05 -34.83 -2.93
C SER A 13 12.60 -33.46 -2.52
N ASP A 14 11.99 -32.37 -2.98
CA ASP A 14 12.58 -31.03 -2.93
C ASP A 14 11.87 -30.11 -1.93
N PHE A 15 10.56 -30.36 -1.69
CA PHE A 15 9.77 -29.53 -0.78
C PHE A 15 8.56 -30.26 -0.21
N MET A 16 8.00 -29.67 0.84
CA MET A 16 6.72 -30.05 1.43
C MET A 16 5.77 -28.84 1.42
N ALA A 17 4.56 -29.04 0.92
CA ALA A 17 3.48 -28.07 0.99
C ALA A 17 2.40 -28.52 1.97
N LEU A 18 1.96 -27.60 2.84
CA LEU A 18 0.94 -27.83 3.86
C LEU A 18 -0.15 -26.75 3.77
N SER A 19 -1.41 -27.15 3.90
CA SER A 19 -2.52 -26.19 3.99
C SER A 19 -3.74 -26.83 4.64
N PHE A 20 -4.51 -26.03 5.38
CA PHE A 20 -5.84 -26.39 5.84
C PHE A 20 -6.90 -26.33 4.70
N GLN A 21 -6.52 -25.85 3.52
CA GLN A 21 -7.38 -25.80 2.35
C GLN A 21 -6.86 -26.75 1.27
N LYS A 22 -7.58 -27.84 1.03
CA LYS A 22 -7.25 -28.84 0.01
C LYS A 22 -7.01 -28.23 -1.37
N LYS A 23 -7.83 -27.25 -1.77
CA LYS A 23 -7.73 -26.60 -3.07
C LYS A 23 -6.38 -25.90 -3.30
N LEU A 24 -5.78 -25.34 -2.25
CA LEU A 24 -4.45 -24.73 -2.37
C LEU A 24 -3.38 -25.77 -2.65
N ILE A 25 -3.46 -26.95 -2.03
CA ILE A 25 -2.51 -28.05 -2.29
C ILE A 25 -2.72 -28.60 -3.71
N GLU A 26 -3.94 -28.74 -4.19
CA GLU A 26 -4.21 -29.11 -5.57
C GLU A 26 -3.59 -28.12 -6.56
N ASN A 27 -3.71 -26.80 -6.32
CA ASN A 27 -3.08 -25.79 -7.14
C ASN A 27 -1.53 -25.89 -7.14
N VAL A 28 -0.93 -26.22 -5.99
CA VAL A 28 0.52 -26.46 -5.91
C VAL A 28 0.93 -27.67 -6.76
N ILE A 29 0.15 -28.77 -6.67
CA ILE A 29 0.41 -29.98 -7.46
C ILE A 29 0.30 -29.67 -8.96
N ASP A 30 -0.74 -28.95 -9.36
CA ASP A 30 -0.97 -28.58 -10.76
C ASP A 30 0.16 -27.68 -11.29
N ALA A 31 0.58 -26.68 -10.52
CA ALA A 31 1.72 -25.81 -10.87
C ALA A 31 3.01 -26.63 -11.02
N TYR A 32 3.30 -27.51 -10.07
CA TYR A 32 4.49 -28.35 -10.08
C TYR A 32 4.52 -29.31 -11.28
N LYS A 33 3.39 -30.00 -11.54
CA LYS A 33 3.29 -30.96 -12.65
C LYS A 33 3.28 -30.29 -14.03
N SER A 34 2.70 -29.10 -14.15
CA SER A 34 2.64 -28.36 -15.41
C SER A 34 3.93 -27.58 -15.72
N GLY A 35 4.84 -27.47 -14.75
CA GLY A 35 6.03 -26.63 -14.86
C GLY A 35 5.73 -25.12 -14.88
N LYS A 36 4.47 -24.72 -14.64
CA LYS A 36 4.07 -23.31 -14.60
C LYS A 36 4.22 -22.78 -13.19
N SER A 37 5.27 -22.02 -12.96
CA SER A 37 5.59 -21.47 -11.66
C SER A 37 5.87 -19.96 -11.75
N LEU A 38 6.02 -19.32 -10.60
CA LEU A 38 6.47 -17.93 -10.53
C LEU A 38 7.88 -17.73 -11.13
N ALA A 39 8.66 -18.80 -11.25
CA ALA A 39 9.97 -18.73 -11.89
C ALA A 39 9.87 -18.38 -13.39
N ASP A 40 8.72 -18.64 -14.02
CA ASP A 40 8.45 -18.32 -15.42
C ASP A 40 7.82 -16.92 -15.61
N ASP A 41 7.44 -16.25 -14.53
CA ASP A 41 6.94 -14.88 -14.55
C ASP A 41 8.13 -13.91 -14.70
N SER A 42 8.29 -13.30 -15.87
CA SER A 42 9.39 -12.37 -16.15
C SER A 42 9.39 -11.14 -15.23
N THR A 43 8.23 -10.71 -14.77
CA THR A 43 8.11 -9.58 -13.86
C THR A 43 8.54 -9.95 -12.44
N PHE A 44 8.26 -11.18 -12.01
CA PHE A 44 8.74 -11.71 -10.74
C PHE A 44 10.25 -11.97 -10.77
N THR A 45 10.74 -12.58 -11.83
CA THR A 45 12.18 -12.87 -11.97
C THR A 45 13.01 -11.59 -12.06
N GLY A 46 12.44 -10.51 -12.61
CA GLY A 46 13.10 -9.21 -12.67
C GLY A 46 13.39 -8.57 -11.30
N ILE A 47 12.54 -8.83 -10.27
CA ILE A 47 12.78 -8.32 -8.91
C ILE A 47 13.61 -9.30 -8.06
N ARG A 48 13.64 -10.57 -8.44
CA ARG A 48 14.40 -11.61 -7.75
C ARG A 48 15.90 -11.58 -8.07
N ALA A 49 16.45 -10.44 -8.43
CA ALA A 49 17.87 -10.31 -8.73
C ALA A 49 18.76 -10.80 -7.54
N PRO A 50 19.96 -11.30 -7.79
CA PRO A 50 20.82 -11.82 -6.73
C PRO A 50 21.07 -10.76 -5.67
N LYS A 51 20.70 -11.08 -4.43
CA LYS A 51 20.82 -10.17 -3.30
C LYS A 51 22.27 -9.96 -2.93
N LYS A 52 22.64 -8.70 -2.76
CA LYS A 52 23.99 -8.32 -2.30
C LYS A 52 24.15 -8.40 -0.79
N SER A 53 23.07 -8.53 -0.02
CA SER A 53 23.12 -8.59 1.44
C SER A 53 22.20 -9.66 1.98
N ALA A 54 22.62 -10.33 3.06
CA ALA A 54 21.78 -11.25 3.79
C ALA A 54 20.60 -10.49 4.43
N ALA A 55 19.39 -10.96 4.19
CA ALA A 55 18.19 -10.51 4.87
C ALA A 55 17.70 -11.61 5.83
N ALA A 56 17.10 -11.23 6.95
CA ALA A 56 16.52 -12.20 7.88
C ALA A 56 15.30 -12.89 7.25
N ALA A 57 14.55 -12.14 6.43
CA ALA A 57 13.47 -12.67 5.60
C ALA A 57 13.31 -11.81 4.35
N THR A 58 12.70 -12.39 3.30
CA THR A 58 12.27 -11.65 2.12
C THR A 58 10.79 -11.90 1.90
N ILE A 59 10.06 -10.83 1.71
CA ILE A 59 8.62 -10.84 1.46
C ILE A 59 8.40 -10.40 0.03
N TYR A 60 7.69 -11.21 -0.74
CA TYR A 60 7.23 -10.88 -2.07
C TYR A 60 5.72 -10.65 -2.03
N THR A 61 5.26 -9.55 -2.58
CA THR A 61 3.83 -9.22 -2.65
C THR A 61 3.47 -8.64 -4.01
N ARG A 62 2.22 -8.82 -4.41
CA ARG A 62 1.67 -8.23 -5.62
C ARG A 62 0.27 -7.70 -5.32
N MET A 63 0.04 -6.44 -5.60
CA MET A 63 -1.27 -5.82 -5.51
C MET A 63 -1.81 -5.58 -6.92
N GLN A 64 -2.78 -6.40 -7.33
CA GLN A 64 -3.38 -6.25 -8.66
C GLN A 64 -3.99 -4.86 -8.85
N GLY A 65 -3.69 -4.23 -9.98
CA GLY A 65 -4.21 -2.93 -10.36
C GLY A 65 -3.55 -1.71 -9.69
N MET A 66 -2.73 -1.91 -8.66
CA MET A 66 -2.04 -0.81 -7.97
C MET A 66 -0.53 -0.87 -8.14
N MET A 67 0.05 -2.04 -7.97
CA MET A 67 1.50 -2.24 -7.93
C MET A 67 1.85 -3.56 -8.59
N GLY A 68 3.00 -3.62 -9.25
CA GLY A 68 3.61 -4.86 -9.70
C GLY A 68 4.12 -5.72 -8.54
N TRP A 69 4.95 -6.68 -8.86
CA TRP A 69 5.66 -7.41 -7.84
C TRP A 69 6.54 -6.47 -7.02
N THR A 70 6.46 -6.60 -5.71
CA THR A 70 7.27 -5.85 -4.75
C THR A 70 8.02 -6.85 -3.88
N GLU A 71 9.31 -6.61 -3.70
CA GLU A 71 10.17 -7.36 -2.79
C GLU A 71 10.54 -6.47 -1.61
N PHE A 72 10.40 -7.00 -0.40
CA PHE A 72 10.86 -6.36 0.83
C PHE A 72 11.86 -7.27 1.53
N ASP A 73 13.05 -6.77 1.78
CA ASP A 73 14.03 -7.38 2.66
C ASP A 73 13.82 -6.88 4.09
N MET A 74 13.60 -7.82 4.99
CA MET A 74 13.52 -7.56 6.42
C MET A 74 14.93 -7.70 7.02
N LYS A 75 15.36 -6.68 7.74
CA LYS A 75 16.60 -6.65 8.51
C LYS A 75 16.27 -6.33 9.95
N MET A 76 16.78 -7.10 10.86
CA MET A 76 16.70 -6.85 12.29
C MET A 76 18.03 -6.29 12.78
N LYS A 77 17.98 -5.20 13.51
CA LYS A 77 19.15 -4.57 14.12
C LYS A 77 18.74 -3.98 15.46
N ASP A 78 19.35 -4.47 16.52
CA ASP A 78 19.06 -4.05 17.89
C ASP A 78 17.53 -4.07 18.18
N ASP A 79 16.93 -2.94 18.49
CA ASP A 79 15.51 -2.81 18.81
C ASP A 79 14.64 -2.46 17.58
N PHE A 80 15.20 -2.50 16.38
CA PHE A 80 14.51 -2.06 15.16
C PHE A 80 14.37 -3.17 14.12
N ILE A 81 13.23 -3.19 13.45
CA ILE A 81 13.00 -4.00 12.26
C ILE A 81 12.89 -3.05 11.07
N TYR A 82 13.75 -3.22 10.09
CA TYR A 82 13.77 -2.43 8.86
C TYR A 82 13.24 -3.26 7.70
N PHE A 83 12.38 -2.63 6.91
CA PHE A 83 11.97 -3.15 5.62
C PHE A 83 12.51 -2.23 4.54
N SER A 84 13.25 -2.79 3.59
CA SER A 84 13.69 -2.09 2.39
C SER A 84 13.37 -2.94 1.18
N GLY A 85 12.91 -2.31 0.10
CA GLY A 85 12.45 -3.10 -1.03
C GLY A 85 12.46 -2.35 -2.35
N ILE A 86 12.14 -3.08 -3.39
CA ILE A 86 11.95 -2.59 -4.74
C ILE A 86 10.60 -3.04 -5.27
N THR A 87 9.98 -2.20 -6.06
CA THR A 87 8.77 -2.55 -6.81
C THR A 87 9.11 -2.63 -8.28
N HIS A 88 8.75 -3.74 -8.93
CA HIS A 88 8.90 -3.86 -10.37
C HIS A 88 7.88 -2.96 -11.07
N ASP A 89 8.40 -2.16 -11.97
CA ASP A 89 7.61 -1.33 -12.86
C ASP A 89 7.35 -2.10 -14.14
N ALA A 90 6.24 -2.82 -14.18
CA ALA A 90 5.74 -3.30 -15.45
C ALA A 90 4.97 -2.16 -16.12
N ASP A 91 5.19 -1.95 -17.41
CA ASP A 91 4.51 -0.91 -18.23
C ASP A 91 2.97 -0.94 -18.13
N THR A 92 2.44 -2.05 -17.63
CA THR A 92 1.02 -2.28 -17.37
C THR A 92 0.58 -2.02 -15.93
N CYS A 93 1.52 -1.82 -15.00
CA CYS A 93 1.20 -1.44 -13.62
C CYS A 93 0.88 0.04 -13.57
N PHE A 94 -0.33 0.33 -13.93
CA PHE A 94 -0.79 1.68 -14.00
C PHE A 94 -0.64 2.38 -12.68
N ALA A 95 -0.04 3.41 -12.86
CA ALA A 95 -0.59 4.68 -12.56
C ALA A 95 -0.32 5.14 -11.14
N PHE A 96 -0.61 4.42 -10.03
CA PHE A 96 -0.32 4.92 -8.68
C PHE A 96 1.18 5.09 -8.45
N ILE A 97 1.99 4.09 -8.80
CA ILE A 97 3.45 4.17 -8.71
C ILE A 97 4.02 5.23 -9.65
N ASN A 98 3.49 5.32 -10.86
CA ASN A 98 3.91 6.34 -11.81
C ASN A 98 3.55 7.75 -11.31
N GLN A 99 2.40 7.91 -10.66
CA GLN A 99 2.05 9.16 -10.00
C GLN A 99 3.00 9.48 -8.84
N LEU A 100 3.34 8.49 -8.02
CA LEU A 100 4.31 8.69 -6.94
C LEU A 100 5.72 9.03 -7.45
N ARG A 101 6.15 8.48 -8.59
CA ARG A 101 7.45 8.81 -9.21
C ARG A 101 7.55 10.24 -9.68
N GLN A 102 6.45 10.85 -10.07
CA GLN A 102 6.40 12.24 -10.50
C GLN A 102 6.46 13.21 -9.30
N GLN A 103 6.21 12.70 -8.09
CA GLN A 103 6.25 13.51 -6.89
C GLN A 103 7.69 13.72 -6.41
N GLN A 104 7.94 14.84 -5.77
CA GLN A 104 9.23 15.14 -5.16
C GLN A 104 9.24 14.75 -3.68
N SER A 105 10.42 14.43 -3.18
CA SER A 105 10.57 14.12 -1.75
C SER A 105 10.42 15.36 -0.89
N VAL A 106 9.69 15.24 0.22
CA VAL A 106 9.50 16.30 1.21
C VAL A 106 10.48 16.09 2.37
N LYS A 107 11.14 17.17 2.80
CA LYS A 107 12.09 17.16 3.93
C LYS A 107 11.35 17.41 5.25
N GLY A 108 11.98 17.01 6.35
CA GLY A 108 11.48 17.24 7.70
C GLY A 108 10.75 16.02 8.29
N PHE A 109 10.26 16.15 9.50
CA PHE A 109 9.51 15.12 10.22
C PHE A 109 8.19 15.69 10.75
N PRO A 110 7.05 15.04 10.51
CA PRO A 110 5.74 15.57 10.88
C PRO A 110 5.38 15.35 12.36
N GLY A 111 6.34 15.12 13.24
CA GLY A 111 6.11 14.73 14.63
C GLY A 111 5.19 15.67 15.41
N GLU A 112 5.17 16.94 15.05
CA GLU A 112 4.36 17.97 15.72
C GLU A 112 2.84 17.81 15.46
N VAL A 113 2.47 17.13 14.37
CA VAL A 113 1.06 16.92 14.00
C VAL A 113 0.57 15.50 14.30
N LEU A 114 1.42 14.65 14.89
CA LEU A 114 1.09 13.27 15.19
C LEU A 114 0.69 13.11 16.67
N PRO A 115 -0.45 12.46 16.97
CA PRO A 115 -0.82 12.10 18.35
C PRO A 115 0.22 11.16 18.97
N SER A 116 0.47 11.29 20.26
CA SER A 116 1.37 10.39 21.01
C SER A 116 0.89 8.93 21.04
N THR A 117 -0.40 8.70 20.81
CA THR A 117 -1.03 7.38 20.70
C THR A 117 -1.01 6.81 19.29
N ALA A 118 -0.27 7.43 18.35
CA ALA A 118 -0.09 6.93 17.01
C ALA A 118 0.65 5.58 17.01
N PHE A 119 0.10 4.59 16.32
CA PHE A 119 0.73 3.29 16.11
C PHE A 119 1.10 3.04 14.64
N TYR A 120 0.60 3.86 13.74
CA TYR A 120 0.96 3.84 12.32
C TYR A 120 0.87 5.25 11.75
N PHE A 121 1.82 5.63 10.94
CA PHE A 121 1.70 6.78 10.07
C PHE A 121 2.41 6.55 8.75
N SER A 122 1.94 7.22 7.73
CA SER A 122 2.61 7.34 6.44
C SER A 122 2.72 8.81 6.06
N ARG A 123 3.80 9.15 5.41
CA ARG A 123 4.06 10.49 4.90
C ARG A 123 4.37 10.43 3.42
N GLN A 124 3.75 11.31 2.66
CA GLN A 124 3.92 11.39 1.21
C GLN A 124 4.16 12.83 0.79
N GLY A 125 5.19 13.05 -0.03
CA GLY A 125 5.38 14.30 -0.74
C GLY A 125 4.44 14.32 -1.95
N ILE A 126 3.59 15.33 -2.05
CA ILE A 126 2.67 15.52 -3.17
C ILE A 126 2.94 16.89 -3.77
N THR A 127 3.60 16.92 -4.90
CA THR A 127 3.91 18.15 -5.64
C THR A 127 2.96 18.41 -6.79
N ASP A 128 2.21 17.39 -7.20
CA ASP A 128 1.20 17.48 -8.26
C ASP A 128 -0.12 16.81 -7.81
N TRP A 129 -0.96 17.60 -7.17
CA TRP A 129 -2.30 17.20 -6.73
C TRP A 129 -3.23 16.91 -7.90
N VAL A 130 -3.06 17.61 -9.03
CA VAL A 130 -3.92 17.43 -10.22
C VAL A 130 -3.76 16.01 -10.75
N SER A 131 -2.54 15.56 -10.96
CA SER A 131 -2.27 14.20 -11.43
C SER A 131 -2.77 13.15 -10.45
N LEU A 132 -2.54 13.33 -9.15
CA LEU A 132 -2.94 12.37 -8.11
C LEU A 132 -4.46 12.23 -8.01
N LEU A 133 -5.20 13.34 -7.99
CA LEU A 133 -6.66 13.34 -7.90
C LEU A 133 -7.32 12.83 -9.18
N SER A 134 -6.75 13.18 -10.34
CA SER A 134 -7.22 12.68 -11.63
C SER A 134 -7.12 11.16 -11.73
N TYR A 135 -6.05 10.59 -11.18
CA TYR A 135 -5.89 9.15 -11.10
C TYR A 135 -6.95 8.47 -10.23
N GLY A 136 -7.21 9.00 -9.04
CA GLY A 136 -8.25 8.50 -8.15
C GLY A 136 -9.63 8.45 -8.81
N ASN A 137 -9.95 9.49 -9.58
CA ASN A 137 -11.22 9.57 -10.33
C ASN A 137 -11.30 8.57 -11.50
N ALA A 138 -10.18 8.30 -12.18
CA ALA A 138 -10.13 7.40 -13.33
C ALA A 138 -10.27 5.91 -12.94
N GLN A 139 -9.94 5.53 -11.71
CA GLN A 139 -10.02 4.16 -11.23
C GLN A 139 -11.46 3.67 -10.97
N GLY A 140 -12.45 4.53 -11.18
CA GLY A 140 -13.86 4.11 -11.17
C GLY A 140 -14.26 3.38 -9.87
N GLN A 141 -13.67 3.73 -8.73
CA GLN A 141 -14.22 3.26 -7.47
C GLN A 141 -15.68 3.69 -7.45
N SER A 142 -16.58 2.72 -7.53
CA SER A 142 -18.01 2.96 -7.40
C SER A 142 -18.26 3.55 -6.01
N VAL A 143 -18.12 4.86 -5.94
CA VAL A 143 -18.53 5.62 -4.76
C VAL A 143 -20.02 5.40 -4.64
N PRO A 144 -20.54 4.94 -3.49
CA PRO A 144 -21.98 4.80 -3.30
C PRO A 144 -22.66 6.07 -3.76
N ALA A 145 -23.82 5.95 -4.39
CA ALA A 145 -24.59 7.08 -4.90
C ALA A 145 -24.72 8.14 -3.77
N ARG A 146 -24.00 9.25 -3.93
CA ARG A 146 -24.00 10.36 -2.98
C ARG A 146 -25.02 11.39 -3.44
N THR A 147 -25.58 12.13 -2.49
CA THR A 147 -26.46 13.24 -2.81
C THR A 147 -25.69 14.31 -3.62
N SER A 148 -26.42 15.10 -4.42
CA SER A 148 -25.82 16.18 -5.22
C SER A 148 -25.05 17.20 -4.37
N GLU A 149 -25.48 17.40 -3.14
CA GLU A 149 -24.84 18.29 -2.17
C GLU A 149 -23.46 17.79 -1.74
N VAL A 150 -23.35 16.49 -1.43
CA VAL A 150 -22.07 15.84 -1.10
C VAL A 150 -21.12 15.85 -2.30
N GLN A 151 -21.64 15.60 -3.50
CA GLN A 151 -20.83 15.66 -4.72
C GLN A 151 -20.27 17.06 -5.00
N ASN A 152 -21.04 18.10 -4.72
CA ASN A 152 -20.58 19.49 -4.89
C ASN A 152 -19.48 19.83 -3.87
N ARG A 153 -19.66 19.46 -2.60
CA ARG A 153 -18.62 19.63 -1.57
C ARG A 153 -17.33 18.88 -1.91
N ASP A 154 -17.42 17.65 -2.41
CA ASP A 154 -16.26 16.87 -2.86
C ASP A 154 -15.52 17.60 -4.00
N LYS A 155 -16.24 18.24 -4.93
CA LYS A 155 -15.64 19.02 -6.03
C LYS A 155 -14.95 20.28 -5.52
N GLU A 156 -15.57 20.99 -4.60
CA GLU A 156 -15.00 22.20 -3.99
C GLU A 156 -13.75 21.86 -3.19
N PHE A 157 -13.80 20.80 -2.40
CA PHE A 157 -12.63 20.31 -1.66
C PHE A 157 -11.50 19.87 -2.59
N SER A 158 -11.81 19.13 -3.67
CA SER A 158 -10.80 18.73 -4.66
C SER A 158 -10.16 19.93 -5.33
N ARG A 159 -10.95 20.96 -5.67
CA ARG A 159 -10.43 22.21 -6.23
C ARG A 159 -9.52 22.93 -5.24
N TYR A 160 -9.96 23.03 -3.98
CA TYR A 160 -9.14 23.60 -2.92
C TYR A 160 -7.77 22.89 -2.77
N LEU A 161 -7.77 21.53 -2.76
CA LEU A 161 -6.54 20.77 -2.70
C LEU A 161 -5.61 21.06 -3.89
N MET A 162 -6.14 21.21 -5.09
CA MET A 162 -5.34 21.52 -6.28
C MET A 162 -4.72 22.91 -6.24
N GLU A 163 -5.40 23.87 -5.63
CA GLU A 163 -5.00 25.28 -5.64
C GLU A 163 -4.17 25.70 -4.42
N ASN A 164 -4.45 25.11 -3.26
CA ASN A 164 -3.96 25.65 -1.97
C ASN A 164 -3.27 24.63 -1.07
N ALA A 165 -3.38 23.33 -1.31
CA ALA A 165 -2.68 22.36 -0.50
C ALA A 165 -1.17 22.46 -0.72
N GLY A 166 -0.42 22.39 0.37
CA GLY A 166 1.03 22.26 0.34
C GLY A 166 1.46 20.86 -0.11
N GLN A 167 2.73 20.60 0.03
CA GLN A 167 3.36 19.40 -0.55
C GLN A 167 3.45 18.20 0.41
N ASP A 168 2.90 18.29 1.61
CA ASP A 168 3.07 17.29 2.65
C ASP A 168 1.72 16.69 3.05
N LEU A 169 1.56 15.40 2.79
CA LEU A 169 0.40 14.62 3.21
C LEU A 169 0.83 13.60 4.24
N VAL A 170 0.21 13.64 5.41
CA VAL A 170 0.43 12.66 6.49
C VAL A 170 -0.87 11.96 6.81
N ALA A 171 -0.89 10.65 6.71
CA ALA A 171 -1.98 9.81 7.20
C ALA A 171 -1.52 9.10 8.47
N CYS A 172 -2.32 9.16 9.53
CA CYS A 172 -2.00 8.58 10.81
C CYS A 172 -3.16 7.74 11.34
N LEU A 173 -2.86 6.56 11.89
CA LEU A 173 -3.78 5.76 12.70
C LEU A 173 -3.33 5.83 14.15
N PHE A 174 -4.26 6.08 15.06
CA PHE A 174 -3.99 6.18 16.48
C PHE A 174 -5.08 5.51 17.30
N GLN A 175 -4.73 5.09 18.50
CA GLN A 175 -5.66 4.50 19.45
C GLN A 175 -6.47 5.61 20.12
N ARG A 176 -7.78 5.44 20.16
CA ARG A 176 -8.66 6.34 20.91
C ARG A 176 -8.58 6.04 22.40
N GLU A 177 -8.50 7.09 23.19
CA GLU A 177 -8.48 6.95 24.67
C GLU A 177 -9.84 6.54 25.25
N ASP A 178 -10.93 6.85 24.54
CA ASP A 178 -12.31 6.62 24.98
C ASP A 178 -12.82 5.19 24.72
N THR A 179 -12.08 4.39 23.94
CA THR A 179 -12.49 3.01 23.62
C THR A 179 -11.27 2.09 23.55
N LEU A 180 -11.33 0.99 24.29
CA LEU A 180 -10.28 -0.06 24.28
C LEU A 180 -10.13 -0.79 22.92
N GLN A 181 -11.01 -0.55 21.96
CA GLN A 181 -11.08 -1.29 20.71
C GLN A 181 -11.19 -0.41 19.44
N GLY A 182 -11.05 0.89 19.54
CA GLY A 182 -11.23 1.80 18.42
C GLY A 182 -9.93 2.39 17.90
N ALA A 183 -9.61 2.13 16.64
CA ALA A 183 -8.63 2.95 15.89
C ALA A 183 -9.34 4.14 15.26
N ALA A 184 -8.69 5.31 15.30
CA ALA A 184 -9.10 6.49 14.57
C ALA A 184 -8.04 6.85 13.52
N ALA A 185 -8.47 7.53 12.46
CA ALA A 185 -7.60 8.00 11.41
C ALA A 185 -7.62 9.53 11.35
N VAL A 186 -6.46 10.12 11.14
CA VAL A 186 -6.30 11.54 10.83
C VAL A 186 -5.53 11.67 9.54
N LEU A 187 -6.02 12.55 8.68
CA LEU A 187 -5.33 12.98 7.48
C LEU A 187 -4.90 14.44 7.71
N SER A 188 -3.61 14.69 7.65
CA SER A 188 -3.03 16.00 7.84
C SER A 188 -2.39 16.46 6.54
N LEU A 189 -2.69 17.69 6.16
CA LEU A 189 -2.21 18.32 4.95
C LEU A 189 -1.48 19.61 5.32
N SER A 190 -0.32 19.84 4.75
CA SER A 190 0.26 21.19 4.80
C SER A 190 -0.59 22.16 3.97
N VAL A 191 -0.62 23.41 4.37
CA VAL A 191 -1.42 24.46 3.72
C VAL A 191 -0.48 25.48 3.11
N ALA A 192 -0.75 25.88 1.88
CA ALA A 192 0.00 26.95 1.21
C ALA A 192 -0.49 28.34 1.68
N ASP A 193 -1.80 28.49 1.91
CA ASP A 193 -2.43 29.72 2.40
C ASP A 193 -3.39 29.39 3.55
N VAL A 194 -3.04 29.86 4.76
CA VAL A 194 -3.82 29.62 5.99
C VAL A 194 -5.16 30.35 5.95
N THR A 195 -5.18 31.57 5.41
CA THR A 195 -6.42 32.39 5.34
C THR A 195 -7.47 31.74 4.47
N GLU A 196 -7.04 31.19 3.33
CA GLU A 196 -7.97 30.49 2.42
C GLU A 196 -8.42 29.15 3.03
N ALA A 197 -7.56 28.45 3.75
CA ALA A 197 -7.93 27.23 4.47
C ALA A 197 -8.99 27.49 5.55
N GLU A 198 -8.83 28.55 6.34
CA GLU A 198 -9.81 28.94 7.36
C GLU A 198 -11.17 29.34 6.76
N ARG A 199 -11.17 29.92 5.57
CA ARG A 199 -12.42 30.28 4.85
C ARG A 199 -13.20 29.07 4.38
N MET A 200 -12.54 27.93 4.16
CA MET A 200 -13.16 26.69 3.69
C MET A 200 -13.77 25.83 4.80
N LEU A 201 -13.37 26.07 6.06
CA LEU A 201 -13.89 25.39 7.25
C LEU A 201 -15.19 26.02 7.74
#